data_7636c4e73761d0fa6f9fad98f9a2b18b
#
_entry.id   7636c4e73761d0fa6f9fad98f9a2b18b
#
_cell.length_a   1.000
_cell.length_b   1.000
_cell.length_c   1.000
_cell.angle_alpha   90.00
_cell.angle_beta   90.00
_cell.angle_gamma   90.00
#
_symmetry.space_group_name_H-M   'P 1'
#
loop_
_entity.id
_entity.type
_entity.pdbx_description
1 polymer ?
#
loop_
_entity_poly.entity_id
_entity_poly.type
_entity_poly.pdbx_seq_one_letter_code
_entity_poly.pdbx_strand_id
1 'polypeptide(L)'
;MVRPPAVVSIAGSDPSGGAGIQADLKTFGALGAYGMSVLTALTAQNTIGVQKVLPIDSEFVAAQLDSVTSDVRVDGVKIGVLGSAGVAEVIRPTLLHMRDRGVPIVLDPVLVATSGDRFGDASVTSALRDLLSVVSVVTPNLSEAAALTATPVATDERGMRDQARSLLDLGAPAVLIKGGHLDGDAVDLWVDAHGFERFAAPRIPTSNTHGTGCSLSSALVALRPQRPDWHTTVTDAKGWLTDALRAADSLEIGAGHGPVHHFHRWW
;
A
#
# COMPACT_ATOMS: atom_id res chain seq x y z
N MET A 1 18.27 15.57 -18.30
CA MET A 1 17.85 14.79 -17.10
C MET A 1 16.36 14.48 -17.28
N VAL A 2 15.95 13.24 -17.08
CA VAL A 2 14.52 12.87 -17.07
C VAL A 2 13.92 13.39 -15.76
N ARG A 3 12.76 14.03 -15.82
CA ARG A 3 12.03 14.51 -14.64
C ARG A 3 11.63 13.32 -13.75
N PRO A 4 11.87 13.36 -12.45
CA PRO A 4 11.36 12.32 -11.55
C PRO A 4 9.83 12.28 -11.59
N PRO A 5 9.18 11.10 -11.49
CA PRO A 5 7.74 11.03 -11.34
C PRO A 5 7.30 11.68 -10.04
N ALA A 6 6.21 12.44 -10.08
CA ALA A 6 5.57 13.02 -8.90
C ALA A 6 4.42 12.10 -8.46
N VAL A 7 4.50 11.55 -7.25
CA VAL A 7 3.54 10.57 -6.74
C VAL A 7 2.93 11.04 -5.43
N VAL A 8 1.65 10.77 -5.21
CA VAL A 8 0.93 11.17 -4.01
C VAL A 8 0.48 9.95 -3.19
N SER A 9 0.72 9.99 -1.89
CA SER A 9 0.15 9.07 -0.92
C SER A 9 -1.07 9.71 -0.26
N ILE A 10 -2.21 9.01 -0.27
CA ILE A 10 -3.43 9.34 0.45
C ILE A 10 -3.55 8.32 1.58
N ALA A 11 -3.08 8.67 2.78
CA ALA A 11 -2.98 7.70 3.88
C ALA A 11 -2.88 8.37 5.27
N GLY A 12 -2.96 7.53 6.30
CA GLY A 12 -2.72 7.96 7.68
C GLY A 12 -1.24 8.21 7.97
N SER A 13 -0.98 9.00 9.00
CA SER A 13 0.35 9.31 9.50
C SER A 13 0.77 8.29 10.58
N ASP A 14 2.02 7.84 10.53
CA ASP A 14 2.69 7.08 11.60
C ASP A 14 3.88 7.89 12.12
N PRO A 15 3.77 8.52 13.32
CA PRO A 15 4.83 9.37 13.86
C PRO A 15 6.13 8.61 14.17
N SER A 16 6.10 7.29 14.29
CA SER A 16 7.32 6.48 14.44
C SER A 16 8.13 6.39 13.14
N GLY A 17 7.50 6.73 12.00
CA GLY A 17 8.15 6.77 10.71
C GLY A 17 8.29 5.41 10.01
N GLY A 18 7.70 4.33 10.56
CA GLY A 18 7.83 2.98 10.05
C GLY A 18 6.76 2.59 9.03
N ALA A 19 5.58 3.21 9.09
CA ALA A 19 4.45 2.95 8.20
C ALA A 19 3.79 4.26 7.74
N GLY A 20 2.58 4.18 7.20
CA GLY A 20 1.79 5.33 6.76
C GLY A 20 2.53 6.22 5.76
N ILE A 21 2.13 7.50 5.70
CA ILE A 21 2.74 8.44 4.76
C ILE A 21 4.26 8.61 4.96
N GLN A 22 4.78 8.38 6.16
CA GLN A 22 6.21 8.48 6.42
C GLN A 22 7.00 7.38 5.71
N ALA A 23 6.53 6.14 5.77
CA ALA A 23 7.11 5.03 4.99
C ALA A 23 6.93 5.25 3.49
N ASP A 24 5.75 5.76 3.08
CA ASP A 24 5.45 6.03 1.68
C ASP A 24 6.43 7.07 1.09
N LEU A 25 6.60 8.22 1.76
CA LEU A 25 7.51 9.28 1.33
C LEU A 25 8.98 8.84 1.31
N LYS A 26 9.41 8.03 2.31
CA LYS A 26 10.75 7.42 2.32
C LYS A 26 10.94 6.49 1.13
N THR A 27 9.95 5.64 0.85
CA THR A 27 9.98 4.71 -0.30
C THR A 27 10.03 5.47 -1.62
N PHE A 28 9.21 6.52 -1.79
CA PHE A 28 9.21 7.35 -2.98
C PHE A 28 10.60 7.97 -3.21
N GLY A 29 11.17 8.61 -2.18
CA GLY A 29 12.50 9.20 -2.26
C GLY A 29 13.60 8.17 -2.57
N ALA A 30 13.56 7.01 -1.92
CA ALA A 30 14.54 5.93 -2.15
C ALA A 30 14.47 5.35 -3.57
N LEU A 31 13.32 5.43 -4.24
CA LEU A 31 13.09 4.91 -5.59
C LEU A 31 13.06 6.00 -6.67
N GLY A 32 13.53 7.21 -6.36
CA GLY A 32 13.72 8.29 -7.32
C GLY A 32 12.42 9.00 -7.74
N ALA A 33 11.38 8.96 -6.92
CA ALA A 33 10.15 9.71 -7.11
C ALA A 33 10.04 10.91 -6.17
N TYR A 34 9.41 11.99 -6.62
CA TYR A 34 9.02 13.12 -5.78
C TYR A 34 7.72 12.77 -5.06
N GLY A 35 7.79 12.65 -3.73
CA GLY A 35 6.68 12.23 -2.91
C GLY A 35 5.86 13.40 -2.37
N MET A 36 4.53 13.28 -2.47
CA MET A 36 3.53 14.18 -1.88
C MET A 36 2.60 13.38 -0.98
N SER A 37 1.90 14.04 -0.07
CA SER A 37 0.98 13.36 0.85
C SER A 37 -0.31 14.14 1.07
N VAL A 38 -1.41 13.38 1.19
CA VAL A 38 -2.73 13.79 1.66
C VAL A 38 -3.03 12.96 2.90
N LEU A 39 -3.16 13.61 4.05
CA LEU A 39 -3.38 12.93 5.33
C LEU A 39 -4.86 12.62 5.53
N THR A 40 -5.17 11.37 5.86
CA THR A 40 -6.53 10.89 6.16
C THR A 40 -6.77 10.67 7.66
N ALA A 41 -5.70 10.42 8.41
CA ALA A 41 -5.74 10.25 9.87
C ALA A 41 -4.39 10.58 10.48
N LEU A 42 -4.39 11.04 11.72
CA LEU A 42 -3.21 11.12 12.57
C LEU A 42 -3.25 9.97 13.59
N THR A 43 -2.09 9.43 13.94
CA THR A 43 -1.98 8.43 15.00
C THR A 43 -1.03 8.88 16.09
N ALA A 44 -1.27 8.41 17.31
CA ALA A 44 -0.25 8.25 18.32
C ALA A 44 0.19 6.80 18.26
N GLN A 45 1.33 6.55 17.64
CA GLN A 45 1.80 5.21 17.27
C GLN A 45 3.30 5.11 17.42
N ASN A 46 3.77 3.92 17.79
CA ASN A 46 5.18 3.56 17.84
C ASN A 46 5.37 2.10 17.38
N THR A 47 6.58 1.54 17.53
CA THR A 47 6.88 0.17 17.12
C THR A 47 6.14 -0.90 17.91
N ILE A 48 5.53 -0.57 19.06
CA ILE A 48 4.81 -1.49 19.92
C ILE A 48 3.32 -1.56 19.54
N GLY A 49 2.70 -0.43 19.12
CA GLY A 49 1.28 -0.41 18.74
C GLY A 49 0.73 0.98 18.51
N VAL A 50 -0.59 1.04 18.25
CA VAL A 50 -1.37 2.24 18.01
C VAL A 50 -2.13 2.61 19.28
N GLN A 51 -1.75 3.71 19.95
CA GLN A 51 -2.38 4.16 21.18
C GLN A 51 -3.61 5.02 20.94
N LYS A 52 -3.62 5.78 19.82
CA LYS A 52 -4.76 6.65 19.46
C LYS A 52 -4.80 6.92 17.96
N VAL A 53 -6.00 7.04 17.43
CA VAL A 53 -6.26 7.46 16.04
C VAL A 53 -7.15 8.68 16.06
N LEU A 54 -6.80 9.69 15.27
CA LEU A 54 -7.60 10.89 15.02
C LEU A 54 -7.89 10.95 13.51
N PRO A 55 -9.08 10.54 13.05
CA PRO A 55 -9.48 10.73 11.66
C PRO A 55 -9.49 12.23 11.30
N ILE A 56 -9.05 12.55 10.09
CA ILE A 56 -9.15 13.90 9.53
C ILE A 56 -10.52 14.00 8.85
N ASP A 57 -11.15 15.16 9.00
CA ASP A 57 -12.40 15.48 8.35
C ASP A 57 -12.30 15.28 6.83
N SER A 58 -13.30 14.60 6.22
CA SER A 58 -13.27 14.24 4.80
C SER A 58 -13.25 15.45 3.86
N GLU A 59 -13.88 16.57 4.24
CA GLU A 59 -13.82 17.81 3.45
C GLU A 59 -12.42 18.39 3.45
N PHE A 60 -11.70 18.28 4.58
CA PHE A 60 -10.30 18.72 4.63
C PHE A 60 -9.37 17.78 3.86
N VAL A 61 -9.66 16.48 3.82
CA VAL A 61 -8.94 15.54 2.95
C VAL A 61 -9.13 15.90 1.48
N ALA A 62 -10.35 16.23 1.07
CA ALA A 62 -10.63 16.71 -0.28
C ALA A 62 -9.86 18.01 -0.59
N ALA A 63 -9.85 18.96 0.32
CA ALA A 63 -9.13 20.23 0.14
C ALA A 63 -7.61 20.04 0.00
N GLN A 64 -7.01 19.10 0.75
CA GLN A 64 -5.59 18.73 0.57
C GLN A 64 -5.35 18.15 -0.83
N LEU A 65 -6.20 17.23 -1.27
CA LEU A 65 -6.07 16.58 -2.56
C LEU A 65 -6.22 17.59 -3.71
N ASP A 66 -7.23 18.44 -3.65
CA ASP A 66 -7.48 19.49 -4.64
C ASP A 66 -6.32 20.49 -4.71
N SER A 67 -5.78 20.90 -3.56
CA SER A 67 -4.63 21.79 -3.49
C SER A 67 -3.41 21.21 -4.21
N VAL A 68 -3.12 19.93 -4.00
CA VAL A 68 -1.99 19.25 -4.66
C VAL A 68 -2.25 19.09 -6.15
N THR A 69 -3.43 18.61 -6.52
CA THR A 69 -3.72 18.22 -7.92
C THR A 69 -4.02 19.39 -8.84
N SER A 70 -4.38 20.56 -8.31
CA SER A 70 -4.56 21.79 -9.08
C SER A 70 -3.24 22.41 -9.54
N ASP A 71 -2.13 22.13 -8.86
CA ASP A 71 -0.82 22.72 -9.13
C ASP A 71 0.19 21.69 -9.68
N VAL A 72 0.20 20.47 -9.10
CA VAL A 72 1.21 19.48 -9.43
C VAL A 72 0.64 18.39 -10.35
N ARG A 73 1.34 18.09 -11.44
CA ARG A 73 1.04 16.93 -12.28
C ARG A 73 1.37 15.66 -11.50
N VAL A 74 0.36 14.86 -11.18
CA VAL A 74 0.50 13.58 -10.50
C VAL A 74 0.74 12.46 -11.52
N ASP A 75 1.81 11.67 -11.31
CA ASP A 75 2.20 10.54 -12.16
C ASP A 75 1.88 9.18 -11.52
N GLY A 76 1.38 9.16 -10.27
CA GLY A 76 0.95 7.95 -9.57
C GLY A 76 0.30 8.26 -8.22
N VAL A 77 -0.62 7.40 -7.81
CA VAL A 77 -1.36 7.54 -6.53
C VAL A 77 -1.26 6.25 -5.73
N LYS A 78 -0.91 6.35 -4.46
CA LYS A 78 -1.05 5.28 -3.47
C LYS A 78 -2.15 5.64 -2.49
N ILE A 79 -3.05 4.71 -2.21
CA ILE A 79 -4.08 4.82 -1.18
C ILE A 79 -3.76 3.81 -0.08
N GLY A 80 -3.73 4.27 1.17
CA GLY A 80 -3.53 3.42 2.36
C GLY A 80 -4.71 3.52 3.32
N VAL A 81 -4.43 3.72 4.62
CA VAL A 81 -5.47 3.88 5.66
C VAL A 81 -6.38 5.06 5.30
N LEU A 82 -7.67 4.81 5.16
CA LEU A 82 -8.65 5.86 4.82
C LEU A 82 -9.07 6.72 6.03
N GLY A 83 -9.03 6.16 7.23
CA GLY A 83 -9.50 6.83 8.44
C GLY A 83 -11.03 6.85 8.61
N SER A 84 -11.79 7.04 7.53
CA SER A 84 -13.26 6.95 7.52
C SER A 84 -13.80 6.58 6.14
N ALA A 85 -15.04 6.10 6.08
CA ALA A 85 -15.72 5.80 4.80
C ALA A 85 -15.92 7.07 3.94
N GLY A 86 -16.23 8.21 4.55
CA GLY A 86 -16.41 9.48 3.84
C GLY A 86 -15.17 9.94 3.05
N VAL A 87 -13.97 9.53 3.45
CA VAL A 87 -12.75 9.79 2.68
C VAL A 87 -12.80 9.13 1.30
N ALA A 88 -13.27 7.88 1.19
CA ALA A 88 -13.40 7.21 -0.10
C ALA A 88 -14.35 7.96 -1.05
N GLU A 89 -15.45 8.51 -0.51
CA GLU A 89 -16.44 9.26 -1.28
C GLU A 89 -15.83 10.54 -1.87
N VAL A 90 -15.11 11.32 -1.06
CA VAL A 90 -14.57 12.62 -1.49
C VAL A 90 -13.37 12.51 -2.42
N ILE A 91 -12.52 11.47 -2.29
CA ILE A 91 -11.38 11.28 -3.19
C ILE A 91 -11.75 10.63 -4.52
N ARG A 92 -12.85 9.87 -4.58
CA ARG A 92 -13.27 9.08 -5.74
C ARG A 92 -13.36 9.87 -7.05
N PRO A 93 -13.97 11.06 -7.11
CA PRO A 93 -14.04 11.84 -8.36
C PRO A 93 -12.66 12.16 -8.94
N THR A 94 -11.72 12.59 -8.10
CA THR A 94 -10.34 12.90 -8.50
C THR A 94 -9.60 11.65 -8.97
N LEU A 95 -9.80 10.51 -8.28
CA LEU A 95 -9.21 9.23 -8.71
C LEU A 95 -9.75 8.77 -10.07
N LEU A 96 -11.05 8.91 -10.33
CA LEU A 96 -11.65 8.61 -11.63
C LEU A 96 -11.02 9.46 -12.73
N HIS A 97 -10.89 10.76 -12.52
CA HIS A 97 -10.23 11.65 -13.47
C HIS A 97 -8.77 11.25 -13.74
N MET A 98 -8.02 10.87 -12.70
CA MET A 98 -6.65 10.39 -12.85
C MET A 98 -6.57 9.07 -13.59
N ARG A 99 -7.43 8.10 -13.25
CA ARG A 99 -7.52 6.81 -13.94
C ARG A 99 -7.78 6.99 -15.44
N ASP A 100 -8.72 7.84 -15.81
CA ASP A 100 -9.09 8.11 -17.21
C ASP A 100 -7.93 8.76 -18.01
N ARG A 101 -6.97 9.35 -17.30
CA ARG A 101 -5.70 9.86 -17.86
C ARG A 101 -4.56 8.84 -17.83
N GLY A 102 -4.82 7.61 -17.40
CA GLY A 102 -3.83 6.52 -17.33
C GLY A 102 -2.84 6.65 -16.16
N VAL A 103 -3.14 7.45 -15.14
CA VAL A 103 -2.31 7.54 -13.92
C VAL A 103 -2.47 6.25 -13.13
N PRO A 104 -1.39 5.52 -12.80
CA PRO A 104 -1.47 4.32 -11.99
C PRO A 104 -1.92 4.65 -10.56
N ILE A 105 -2.90 3.88 -10.07
CA ILE A 105 -3.47 4.01 -8.73
C ILE A 105 -3.33 2.66 -8.02
N VAL A 106 -2.60 2.63 -6.91
CA VAL A 106 -2.39 1.44 -6.08
C VAL A 106 -3.17 1.59 -4.78
N LEU A 107 -4.07 0.65 -4.50
CA LEU A 107 -4.80 0.56 -3.24
C LEU A 107 -4.17 -0.49 -2.32
N ASP A 108 -3.62 -0.07 -1.20
CA ASP A 108 -3.27 -0.93 -0.08
C ASP A 108 -4.43 -0.90 0.92
N PRO A 109 -5.29 -1.95 0.98
CA PRO A 109 -6.56 -1.89 1.71
C PRO A 109 -6.33 -2.15 3.20
N VAL A 110 -5.54 -1.29 3.85
CA VAL A 110 -5.11 -1.45 5.25
C VAL A 110 -6.31 -1.37 6.18
N LEU A 111 -6.65 -2.50 6.81
CA LEU A 111 -7.71 -2.63 7.81
C LEU A 111 -7.15 -2.85 9.22
N VAL A 112 -5.93 -3.38 9.33
CA VAL A 112 -5.30 -3.73 10.61
C VAL A 112 -3.83 -3.33 10.56
N ALA A 113 -3.35 -2.71 11.64
CA ALA A 113 -1.92 -2.44 11.82
C ALA A 113 -1.11 -3.73 12.00
N THR A 114 0.21 -3.67 11.80
CA THR A 114 1.13 -4.79 12.10
C THR A 114 1.03 -5.23 13.58
N SER A 115 0.68 -4.31 14.49
CA SER A 115 0.43 -4.57 15.90
C SER A 115 -0.89 -5.28 16.20
N GLY A 116 -1.80 -5.43 15.22
CA GLY A 116 -3.13 -6.02 15.39
C GLY A 116 -4.25 -5.00 15.63
N ASP A 117 -3.94 -3.71 15.75
CA ASP A 117 -4.94 -2.66 15.97
C ASP A 117 -5.74 -2.38 14.68
N ARG A 118 -7.07 -2.22 14.81
CA ARG A 118 -7.97 -2.00 13.65
C ARG A 118 -8.04 -0.51 13.29
N PHE A 119 -7.96 -0.20 12.00
CA PHE A 119 -8.07 1.16 11.44
C PHE A 119 -9.45 1.49 10.86
N GLY A 120 -10.44 0.64 11.02
CA GLY A 120 -11.78 0.91 10.51
C GLY A 120 -12.78 -0.17 10.91
N ASP A 121 -14.04 0.14 10.67
CA ASP A 121 -15.20 -0.73 10.86
C ASP A 121 -15.69 -1.30 9.52
N ALA A 122 -16.91 -1.89 9.54
CA ALA A 122 -17.53 -2.44 8.33
C ALA A 122 -17.80 -1.37 7.25
N SER A 123 -18.01 -0.11 7.64
CA SER A 123 -18.25 0.98 6.68
C SER A 123 -16.98 1.30 5.86
N VAL A 124 -15.82 1.28 6.49
CA VAL A 124 -14.53 1.45 5.82
C VAL A 124 -14.25 0.27 4.88
N THR A 125 -14.57 -0.97 5.30
CA THR A 125 -14.44 -2.14 4.41
C THR A 125 -15.32 -2.02 3.17
N SER A 126 -16.57 -1.54 3.32
CA SER A 126 -17.46 -1.27 2.19
C SER A 126 -16.89 -0.19 1.27
N ALA A 127 -16.43 0.91 1.84
CA ALA A 127 -15.82 2.02 1.09
C ALA A 127 -14.56 1.59 0.30
N LEU A 128 -13.74 0.69 0.86
CA LEU A 128 -12.60 0.10 0.14
C LEU A 128 -13.05 -0.75 -1.05
N ARG A 129 -14.16 -1.51 -0.92
CA ARG A 129 -14.75 -2.26 -2.05
C ARG A 129 -15.21 -1.34 -3.16
N ASP A 130 -15.83 -0.20 -2.82
CA ASP A 130 -16.31 0.79 -3.81
C ASP A 130 -15.16 1.43 -4.61
N LEU A 131 -13.94 1.42 -4.06
CA LEU A 131 -12.74 1.89 -4.74
C LEU A 131 -12.12 0.84 -5.68
N LEU A 132 -12.44 -0.45 -5.57
CA LEU A 132 -11.81 -1.50 -6.37
C LEU A 132 -11.88 -1.26 -7.88
N SER A 133 -13.00 -0.74 -8.37
CA SER A 133 -13.20 -0.45 -9.80
C SER A 133 -12.51 0.85 -10.27
N VAL A 134 -11.94 1.62 -9.35
CA VAL A 134 -11.32 2.92 -9.66
C VAL A 134 -9.81 2.81 -9.75
N VAL A 135 -9.21 1.83 -9.05
CA VAL A 135 -7.76 1.67 -8.95
C VAL A 135 -7.17 0.83 -10.09
N SER A 136 -5.86 0.85 -10.26
CA SER A 136 -5.15 0.00 -11.23
C SER A 136 -4.84 -1.38 -10.64
N VAL A 137 -4.50 -1.42 -9.35
CA VAL A 137 -4.19 -2.66 -8.63
C VAL A 137 -4.52 -2.50 -7.15
N VAL A 138 -5.03 -3.56 -6.54
CA VAL A 138 -5.20 -3.68 -5.09
C VAL A 138 -4.17 -4.66 -4.53
N THR A 139 -3.58 -4.34 -3.35
CA THR A 139 -2.48 -5.11 -2.75
C THR A 139 -2.84 -5.67 -1.36
N PRO A 140 -3.86 -6.52 -1.22
CA PRO A 140 -4.26 -7.04 0.08
C PRO A 140 -3.28 -8.09 0.61
N ASN A 141 -3.14 -8.17 1.93
CA ASN A 141 -2.68 -9.39 2.59
C ASN A 141 -3.84 -10.41 2.68
N LEU A 142 -3.55 -11.62 3.20
CA LEU A 142 -4.56 -12.70 3.25
C LEU A 142 -5.79 -12.34 4.10
N SER A 143 -5.59 -11.65 5.21
CA SER A 143 -6.68 -11.22 6.09
C SER A 143 -7.52 -10.09 5.47
N GLU A 144 -6.86 -9.14 4.80
CA GLU A 144 -7.53 -8.06 4.05
C GLU A 144 -8.32 -8.61 2.87
N ALA A 145 -7.75 -9.56 2.11
CA ALA A 145 -8.47 -10.24 1.03
C ALA A 145 -9.71 -10.96 1.53
N ALA A 146 -9.59 -11.71 2.64
CA ALA A 146 -10.70 -12.39 3.29
C ALA A 146 -11.81 -11.40 3.72
N ALA A 147 -11.43 -10.26 4.34
CA ALA A 147 -12.38 -9.24 4.75
C ALA A 147 -13.10 -8.57 3.56
N LEU A 148 -12.35 -8.27 2.49
CA LEU A 148 -12.92 -7.66 1.28
C LEU A 148 -13.84 -8.61 0.51
N THR A 149 -13.56 -9.90 0.50
CA THR A 149 -14.35 -10.91 -0.24
C THR A 149 -15.40 -11.61 0.61
N ALA A 150 -15.41 -11.39 1.94
CA ALA A 150 -16.23 -12.10 2.91
C ALA A 150 -16.01 -13.64 2.85
N THR A 151 -14.78 -14.07 2.65
CA THR A 151 -14.36 -15.48 2.59
C THR A 151 -13.43 -15.83 3.75
N PRO A 152 -13.21 -17.11 4.08
CA PRO A 152 -12.16 -17.51 5.01
C PRO A 152 -10.77 -17.05 4.55
N VAL A 153 -9.85 -16.83 5.49
CA VAL A 153 -8.45 -16.47 5.17
C VAL A 153 -7.79 -17.63 4.42
N ALA A 154 -7.15 -17.32 3.31
CA ALA A 154 -6.42 -18.31 2.51
C ALA A 154 -5.24 -18.89 3.31
N THR A 155 -5.02 -20.19 3.17
CA THR A 155 -3.95 -20.93 3.86
C THR A 155 -2.91 -21.51 2.89
N ASP A 156 -3.15 -21.34 1.57
CA ASP A 156 -2.26 -21.81 0.50
C ASP A 156 -2.38 -20.92 -0.75
N GLU A 157 -1.51 -21.16 -1.74
CA GLU A 157 -1.51 -20.38 -2.99
C GLU A 157 -2.80 -20.59 -3.82
N ARG A 158 -3.50 -21.71 -3.66
CA ARG A 158 -4.79 -21.93 -4.33
C ARG A 158 -5.85 -21.00 -3.73
N GLY A 159 -5.96 -20.97 -2.41
CA GLY A 159 -6.87 -20.05 -1.72
C GLY A 159 -6.57 -18.58 -2.03
N MET A 160 -5.27 -18.22 -2.13
CA MET A 160 -4.87 -16.88 -2.59
C MET A 160 -5.42 -16.55 -3.98
N ARG A 161 -5.30 -17.48 -4.93
CA ARG A 161 -5.85 -17.27 -6.29
C ARG A 161 -7.35 -17.13 -6.30
N ASP A 162 -8.05 -17.95 -5.50
CA ASP A 162 -9.51 -17.91 -5.42
C ASP A 162 -9.98 -16.58 -4.79
N GLN A 163 -9.32 -16.08 -3.74
CA GLN A 163 -9.59 -14.75 -3.18
C GLN A 163 -9.28 -13.62 -4.16
N ALA A 164 -8.15 -13.72 -4.88
CA ALA A 164 -7.81 -12.70 -5.88
C ALA A 164 -8.84 -12.65 -7.02
N ARG A 165 -9.33 -13.80 -7.50
CA ARG A 165 -10.43 -13.86 -8.49
C ARG A 165 -11.71 -13.21 -7.96
N SER A 166 -12.08 -13.48 -6.71
CA SER A 166 -13.23 -12.83 -6.08
C SER A 166 -13.08 -11.31 -6.02
N LEU A 167 -11.86 -10.78 -5.84
CA LEU A 167 -11.61 -9.34 -5.92
C LEU A 167 -11.71 -8.79 -7.35
N LEU A 168 -11.32 -9.56 -8.38
CA LEU A 168 -11.57 -9.19 -9.78
C LEU A 168 -13.07 -9.15 -10.07
N ASP A 169 -13.84 -10.12 -9.58
CA ASP A 169 -15.30 -10.16 -9.72
C ASP A 169 -15.99 -8.97 -9.02
N LEU A 170 -15.39 -8.41 -7.96
CA LEU A 170 -15.80 -7.18 -7.30
C LEU A 170 -15.36 -5.91 -8.04
N GLY A 171 -14.68 -6.04 -9.18
CA GLY A 171 -14.32 -4.94 -10.08
C GLY A 171 -12.88 -4.49 -10.03
N ALA A 172 -11.99 -5.10 -9.25
CA ALA A 172 -10.57 -4.79 -9.29
C ALA A 172 -9.97 -5.19 -10.65
N PRO A 173 -9.21 -4.31 -11.34
CA PRO A 173 -8.58 -4.68 -12.62
C PRO A 173 -7.43 -5.67 -12.46
N ALA A 174 -6.68 -5.57 -11.36
CA ALA A 174 -5.60 -6.48 -10.98
C ALA A 174 -5.46 -6.55 -9.46
N VAL A 175 -4.93 -7.67 -8.98
CA VAL A 175 -4.71 -7.96 -7.56
C VAL A 175 -3.27 -8.46 -7.39
N LEU A 176 -2.52 -7.84 -6.48
CA LEU A 176 -1.27 -8.40 -5.95
C LEU A 176 -1.53 -8.89 -4.52
N ILE A 177 -1.95 -10.13 -4.35
CA ILE A 177 -2.22 -10.70 -3.02
C ILE A 177 -0.91 -11.11 -2.35
N LYS A 178 -0.69 -10.60 -1.13
CA LYS A 178 0.55 -10.78 -0.37
C LYS A 178 0.48 -12.03 0.49
N GLY A 179 1.28 -13.05 0.15
CA GLY A 179 1.34 -14.34 0.86
C GLY A 179 2.44 -14.44 1.93
N GLY A 180 3.00 -13.34 2.36
CA GLY A 180 4.12 -13.30 3.32
C GLY A 180 3.86 -13.98 4.68
N HIS A 181 2.64 -14.42 4.98
CA HIS A 181 2.28 -15.14 6.21
C HIS A 181 2.16 -16.67 6.00
N LEU A 182 2.29 -17.16 4.75
CA LEU A 182 2.33 -18.60 4.49
C LEU A 182 3.73 -19.17 4.82
N ASP A 183 3.83 -20.48 5.03
CA ASP A 183 5.11 -21.14 5.26
C ASP A 183 6.02 -21.11 4.02
N GLY A 184 7.33 -21.20 4.23
CA GLY A 184 8.34 -21.18 3.16
C GLY A 184 8.72 -19.78 2.68
N ASP A 185 8.94 -19.64 1.38
CA ASP A 185 9.27 -18.36 0.74
C ASP A 185 8.16 -17.32 0.90
N ALA A 186 8.53 -16.04 0.86
CA ALA A 186 7.56 -14.96 0.79
C ALA A 186 7.01 -14.87 -0.65
N VAL A 187 5.84 -15.47 -0.89
CA VAL A 187 5.19 -15.53 -2.21
C VAL A 187 4.08 -14.50 -2.28
N ASP A 188 4.10 -13.68 -3.34
CA ASP A 188 2.97 -12.83 -3.72
C ASP A 188 2.45 -13.29 -5.09
N LEU A 189 1.13 -13.22 -5.29
CA LEU A 189 0.50 -13.59 -6.55
C LEU A 189 -0.13 -12.35 -7.20
N TRP A 190 0.30 -12.06 -8.42
CA TRP A 190 -0.40 -11.15 -9.31
C TRP A 190 -1.51 -11.92 -10.03
N VAL A 191 -2.72 -11.38 -10.06
CA VAL A 191 -3.86 -11.96 -10.77
C VAL A 191 -4.59 -10.85 -11.50
N ASP A 192 -4.85 -11.03 -12.79
CA ASP A 192 -5.63 -10.13 -13.63
C ASP A 192 -6.47 -10.92 -14.66
N ALA A 193 -7.08 -10.24 -15.63
CA ALA A 193 -7.89 -10.87 -16.67
C ALA A 193 -7.10 -11.81 -17.60
N HIS A 194 -5.75 -11.71 -17.63
CA HIS A 194 -4.87 -12.50 -18.48
C HIS A 194 -4.35 -13.76 -17.80
N GLY A 195 -4.51 -13.87 -16.47
CA GLY A 195 -4.08 -15.05 -15.71
C GLY A 195 -3.50 -14.70 -14.34
N PHE A 196 -2.50 -15.47 -13.94
CA PHE A 196 -1.78 -15.22 -12.70
C PHE A 196 -0.27 -15.37 -12.88
N GLU A 197 0.47 -14.67 -12.06
CA GLU A 197 1.93 -14.73 -12.00
C GLU A 197 2.40 -14.81 -10.55
N ARG A 198 3.47 -15.55 -10.33
CA ARG A 198 4.03 -15.83 -9.00
C ARG A 198 5.34 -15.08 -8.80
N PHE A 199 5.40 -14.24 -7.77
CA PHE A 199 6.58 -13.51 -7.34
C PHE A 199 7.06 -14.05 -6.01
N ALA A 200 8.19 -14.78 -6.01
CA ALA A 200 8.77 -15.38 -4.82
C ALA A 200 10.05 -14.65 -4.41
N ALA A 201 10.27 -14.54 -3.12
CA ALA A 201 11.52 -14.08 -2.54
C ALA A 201 11.85 -14.89 -1.28
N PRO A 202 13.12 -15.05 -0.92
CA PRO A 202 13.48 -15.69 0.34
C PRO A 202 12.84 -14.98 1.52
N ARG A 203 12.36 -15.73 2.50
CA ARG A 203 11.89 -15.16 3.76
C ARG A 203 13.09 -14.66 4.56
N ILE A 204 13.09 -13.40 4.92
CA ILE A 204 14.12 -12.79 5.74
C ILE A 204 13.77 -13.00 7.21
N PRO A 205 14.66 -13.61 8.02
CA PRO A 205 14.41 -13.87 9.43
C PRO A 205 14.63 -12.60 10.26
N THR A 206 13.67 -11.67 10.23
CA THR A 206 13.69 -10.43 11.00
C THR A 206 12.34 -10.19 11.65
N SER A 207 12.31 -9.57 12.84
CA SER A 207 11.12 -9.03 13.47
C SER A 207 10.78 -7.61 13.02
N ASN A 208 11.68 -6.95 12.28
CA ASN A 208 11.55 -5.57 11.81
C ASN A 208 10.73 -5.51 10.52
N THR A 209 9.43 -5.76 10.63
CA THR A 209 8.49 -5.88 9.50
C THR A 209 7.46 -4.76 9.44
N HIS A 210 7.56 -3.76 10.35
CA HIS A 210 6.62 -2.65 10.37
C HIS A 210 6.67 -1.84 9.08
N GLY A 211 5.50 -1.62 8.49
CA GLY A 211 5.35 -0.88 7.25
C GLY A 211 5.72 -1.64 5.96
N THR A 212 5.97 -2.95 6.02
CA THR A 212 6.27 -3.78 4.83
C THR A 212 5.20 -3.64 3.74
N GLY A 213 3.90 -3.72 4.10
CA GLY A 213 2.79 -3.54 3.15
C GLY A 213 2.76 -2.15 2.54
N CYS A 214 2.83 -1.10 3.37
CA CYS A 214 2.90 0.29 2.92
C CYS A 214 4.10 0.52 1.98
N SER A 215 5.27 -0.01 2.34
CA SER A 215 6.48 0.14 1.52
C SER A 215 6.36 -0.59 0.18
N LEU A 216 5.75 -1.79 0.12
CA LEU A 216 5.52 -2.48 -1.14
C LEU A 216 4.58 -1.70 -2.06
N SER A 217 3.41 -1.32 -1.56
CA SER A 217 2.42 -0.57 -2.36
C SER A 217 2.97 0.78 -2.83
N SER A 218 3.79 1.45 -2.02
CA SER A 218 4.47 2.68 -2.38
C SER A 218 5.58 2.45 -3.41
N ALA A 219 6.34 1.36 -3.30
CA ALA A 219 7.34 1.00 -4.32
C ALA A 219 6.69 0.74 -5.68
N LEU A 220 5.53 0.07 -5.71
CA LEU A 220 4.78 -0.13 -6.95
C LEU A 220 4.43 1.20 -7.63
N VAL A 221 3.88 2.15 -6.87
CA VAL A 221 3.48 3.45 -7.42
C VAL A 221 4.67 4.30 -7.85
N ALA A 222 5.76 4.28 -7.09
CA ALA A 222 6.97 5.03 -7.44
C ALA A 222 7.65 4.48 -8.71
N LEU A 223 7.68 3.16 -8.86
CA LEU A 223 8.37 2.48 -9.97
C LEU A 223 7.50 2.41 -11.23
N ARG A 224 6.17 2.28 -11.13
CA ARG A 224 5.32 2.08 -12.30
C ARG A 224 5.52 3.11 -13.42
N PRO A 225 5.63 4.41 -13.16
CA PRO A 225 5.92 5.40 -14.21
C PRO A 225 7.33 5.29 -14.81
N GLN A 226 8.22 4.53 -14.19
CA GLN A 226 9.62 4.33 -14.56
C GLN A 226 9.87 2.95 -15.20
N ARG A 227 8.84 2.13 -15.34
CA ARG A 227 8.92 0.74 -15.83
C ARG A 227 7.94 0.52 -16.98
N PRO A 228 8.27 -0.39 -17.91
CA PRO A 228 7.43 -0.63 -19.08
C PRO A 228 6.09 -1.26 -18.72
N ASP A 229 6.06 -2.13 -17.73
CA ASP A 229 4.89 -2.96 -17.37
C ASP A 229 4.81 -3.26 -15.88
N TRP A 230 3.72 -3.91 -15.45
CA TRP A 230 3.51 -4.32 -14.08
C TRP A 230 4.42 -5.46 -13.64
N HIS A 231 4.76 -6.40 -14.52
CA HIS A 231 5.68 -7.49 -14.20
C HIS A 231 7.04 -6.97 -13.71
N THR A 232 7.65 -6.09 -14.49
CA THR A 232 8.92 -5.45 -14.14
C THR A 232 8.77 -4.59 -12.87
N THR A 233 7.64 -3.89 -12.73
CA THR A 233 7.36 -3.05 -11.56
C THR A 233 7.28 -3.89 -10.28
N VAL A 234 6.54 -5.01 -10.29
CA VAL A 234 6.40 -5.90 -9.13
C VAL A 234 7.72 -6.58 -8.79
N THR A 235 8.45 -7.07 -9.82
CA THR A 235 9.76 -7.69 -9.64
C THR A 235 10.73 -6.74 -8.93
N ASP A 236 10.86 -5.51 -9.41
CA ASP A 236 11.78 -4.53 -8.84
C ASP A 236 11.34 -4.06 -7.45
N ALA A 237 10.03 -3.85 -7.23
CA ALA A 237 9.48 -3.46 -5.93
C ALA A 237 9.73 -4.55 -4.87
N LYS A 238 9.48 -5.82 -5.23
CA LYS A 238 9.71 -6.95 -4.34
C LYS A 238 11.19 -7.16 -4.04
N GLY A 239 12.06 -7.02 -5.04
CA GLY A 239 13.52 -7.08 -4.87
C GLY A 239 14.01 -6.01 -3.91
N TRP A 240 13.62 -4.75 -4.13
CA TRP A 240 13.98 -3.63 -3.27
C TRP A 240 13.48 -3.84 -1.82
N LEU A 241 12.24 -4.28 -1.64
CA LEU A 241 11.67 -4.53 -0.31
C LEU A 241 12.40 -5.69 0.41
N THR A 242 12.77 -6.74 -0.32
CA THR A 242 13.54 -7.86 0.24
C THR A 242 14.90 -7.38 0.76
N ASP A 243 15.58 -6.49 0.03
CA ASP A 243 16.84 -5.89 0.47
C ASP A 243 16.63 -4.94 1.66
N ALA A 244 15.52 -4.18 1.68
CA ALA A 244 15.15 -3.32 2.80
C ALA A 244 14.86 -4.11 4.09
N LEU A 245 14.23 -5.28 3.97
CA LEU A 245 14.01 -6.21 5.09
C LEU A 245 15.33 -6.83 5.57
N ARG A 246 16.23 -7.23 4.65
CA ARG A 246 17.53 -7.80 5.00
C ARG A 246 18.40 -6.83 5.80
N ALA A 247 18.28 -5.54 5.52
CA ALA A 247 19.01 -4.48 6.21
C ALA A 247 18.28 -3.93 7.45
N ALA A 248 17.05 -4.35 7.73
CA ALA A 248 16.19 -3.72 8.74
C ALA A 248 16.77 -3.78 10.16
N ASP A 249 17.43 -4.87 10.52
CA ASP A 249 17.98 -5.06 11.87
C ASP A 249 19.10 -4.06 12.21
N SER A 250 19.79 -3.50 11.20
CA SER A 250 20.83 -2.49 11.42
C SER A 250 20.31 -1.13 11.90
N LEU A 251 18.99 -0.88 11.81
CA LEU A 251 18.40 0.39 12.23
C LEU A 251 18.25 0.51 13.76
N GLU A 252 18.07 -0.61 14.45
CA GLU A 252 17.86 -0.65 15.92
C GLU A 252 16.77 0.34 16.42
N ILE A 253 15.65 0.44 15.70
CA ILE A 253 14.58 1.40 15.99
C ILE A 253 13.46 0.77 16.81
N GLY A 254 13.30 1.26 18.03
CA GLY A 254 12.21 0.89 18.94
C GLY A 254 12.39 -0.49 19.58
N ALA A 255 11.45 -0.87 20.48
CA ALA A 255 11.48 -2.12 21.21
C ALA A 255 10.47 -3.16 20.70
N GLY A 256 9.61 -2.77 19.74
CA GLY A 256 8.61 -3.63 19.11
C GLY A 256 9.03 -4.06 17.72
N HIS A 257 8.05 -4.21 16.81
CA HIS A 257 8.34 -4.44 15.39
C HIS A 257 8.96 -3.19 14.79
N GLY A 258 10.27 -3.23 14.54
CA GLY A 258 11.00 -2.12 13.90
C GLY A 258 10.63 -1.97 12.42
N PRO A 259 10.97 -0.82 11.80
CA PRO A 259 10.67 -0.55 10.39
C PRO A 259 11.64 -1.27 9.45
N VAL A 260 11.22 -1.44 8.19
CA VAL A 260 12.13 -1.80 7.10
C VAL A 260 13.15 -0.67 6.85
N HIS A 261 14.34 -1.00 6.33
CA HIS A 261 15.39 0.00 6.05
C HIS A 261 15.20 0.61 4.65
N HIS A 262 14.34 1.63 4.54
CA HIS A 262 13.99 2.25 3.25
C HIS A 262 15.22 2.76 2.46
N PHE A 263 16.25 3.23 3.17
CA PHE A 263 17.45 3.82 2.57
C PHE A 263 18.67 2.89 2.58
N HIS A 264 18.48 1.57 2.64
CA HIS A 264 19.54 0.56 2.70
C HIS A 264 20.62 0.66 1.61
N ARG A 265 20.34 1.38 0.50
CA ARG A 265 21.29 1.64 -0.58
C ARG A 265 22.10 2.93 -0.38
N TRP A 266 21.77 3.72 0.63
CA TRP A 266 22.33 5.05 0.82
C TRP A 266 23.13 5.19 2.12
N TRP A 267 22.76 4.52 3.15
CA TRP A 267 23.40 4.52 4.48
C TRP A 267 22.98 3.30 5.33
#